data_030a4b66c7b1b81e4d0ae9cdfdd75cfb
#
_entry.id   030a4b66c7b1b81e4d0ae9cdfdd75cfb
#
_cell.length_a   1.000
_cell.length_b   1.000
_cell.length_c   1.000
_cell.angle_alpha   90.00
_cell.angle_beta   90.00
_cell.angle_gamma   90.00
#
_symmetry.space_group_name_H-M   'P 1'
#
loop_
_entity.id
_entity.type
_entity.pdbx_description
1 polymer ?
#
loop_
_entity_poly.entity_id
_entity_poly.type
_entity_poly.pdbx_seq_one_letter_code
_entity_poly.pdbx_strand_id
1 'polypeptide(L)'
;MSALRFTRFLATAVITAWAAMVSAPVPAVSAQPCPDVEMVFARGTGEPPGVGGVGQAFVDALGSRVGGKSVGVYPVNYDASSDFNGGIAFAKTVVDGIRDAGAHVESTASNCPNTRVVLGGYSQGAVVAGFVTSATVPKEVPTEFASYVPQPLPPAVANHVAAVVLFGTPSNEFLRDAGAPPITIGALYAAKTIQLCAPDDNICNGAPPGPPSIAHTLYPAMVGQGADFAARHL
;
A
#
# COMPACT_ATOMS: atom_id res chain seq x y z
N MET A 1 97.97 -26.58 7.55
CA MET A 1 97.30 -25.64 6.66
C MET A 1 95.78 -25.83 6.94
N SER A 2 95.27 -25.04 7.88
CA SER A 2 93.89 -25.20 8.41
C SER A 2 92.98 -24.12 7.81
N ALA A 3 91.91 -24.53 7.18
CA ALA A 3 90.92 -23.65 6.67
C ALA A 3 89.78 -23.49 7.73
N LEU A 4 89.61 -22.28 8.24
CA LEU A 4 88.52 -21.91 9.13
C LEU A 4 87.28 -21.73 8.29
N ARG A 5 86.19 -22.46 8.59
CA ARG A 5 84.85 -22.25 8.05
C ARG A 5 84.09 -21.36 9.03
N PHE A 6 83.68 -20.15 8.57
CA PHE A 6 82.73 -19.27 9.26
C PHE A 6 81.33 -19.66 8.88
N THR A 7 80.57 -20.12 9.87
CA THR A 7 79.11 -20.37 9.72
C THR A 7 78.38 -19.09 10.15
N ARG A 8 77.65 -18.47 9.16
CA ARG A 8 76.77 -17.32 9.43
C ARG A 8 75.40 -17.83 9.83
N PHE A 9 74.92 -17.55 11.04
CA PHE A 9 73.56 -17.73 11.50
C PHE A 9 72.76 -16.54 11.02
N LEU A 10 71.77 -16.81 10.12
CA LEU A 10 70.67 -15.87 9.75
C LEU A 10 69.60 -16.05 10.77
N ALA A 11 69.39 -15.07 11.64
CA ALA A 11 68.22 -14.99 12.51
C ALA A 11 67.11 -14.34 11.72
N THR A 12 66.07 -15.10 11.36
CA THR A 12 64.84 -14.61 10.76
C THR A 12 63.88 -14.14 11.86
N ALA A 13 63.74 -12.80 11.98
CA ALA A 13 62.73 -12.20 12.86
C ALA A 13 61.36 -12.29 12.18
N VAL A 14 60.43 -13.08 12.72
CA VAL A 14 59.01 -13.14 12.30
C VAL A 14 58.29 -12.02 13.04
N ILE A 15 57.95 -10.94 12.32
CA ILE A 15 57.10 -9.87 12.82
C ILE A 15 55.65 -10.30 12.61
N THR A 16 54.97 -10.73 13.67
CA THR A 16 53.52 -10.97 13.69
C THR A 16 52.82 -9.63 13.83
N ALA A 17 52.31 -9.10 12.72
CA ALA A 17 51.45 -7.94 12.71
C ALA A 17 50.03 -8.36 13.17
N TRP A 18 49.66 -7.98 14.38
CA TRP A 18 48.26 -8.06 14.85
C TRP A 18 47.47 -6.92 14.22
N ALA A 19 46.64 -7.23 13.22
CA ALA A 19 45.65 -6.30 12.69
C ALA A 19 44.51 -6.17 13.73
N ALA A 20 44.50 -5.10 14.50
CA ALA A 20 43.33 -4.74 15.31
C ALA A 20 42.18 -4.34 14.36
N MET A 21 41.23 -5.24 14.20
CA MET A 21 39.93 -4.88 13.54
C MET A 21 39.18 -3.90 14.45
N VAL A 22 39.29 -2.64 14.15
CA VAL A 22 38.44 -1.61 14.74
C VAL A 22 37.04 -1.80 14.15
N SER A 23 36.13 -2.44 14.89
CA SER A 23 34.72 -2.50 14.56
C SER A 23 34.15 -1.08 14.70
N ALA A 24 33.97 -0.38 13.59
CA ALA A 24 33.22 0.88 13.60
C ALA A 24 31.79 0.59 14.06
N PRO A 25 31.24 1.36 15.02
CA PRO A 25 29.83 1.20 15.38
C PRO A 25 28.96 1.47 14.15
N VAL A 26 28.18 0.47 13.74
CA VAL A 26 27.16 0.65 12.71
C VAL A 26 26.17 1.68 13.27
N PRO A 27 25.89 2.81 12.58
CA PRO A 27 24.91 3.75 13.07
C PRO A 27 23.58 3.02 13.20
N ALA A 28 23.00 3.05 14.41
CA ALA A 28 21.66 2.52 14.61
C ALA A 28 20.72 3.31 13.68
N VAL A 29 20.11 2.62 12.74
CA VAL A 29 19.02 3.21 11.95
C VAL A 29 17.91 3.52 12.95
N SER A 30 17.75 4.80 13.26
CA SER A 30 16.63 5.25 14.10
C SER A 30 15.36 4.90 13.36
N ALA A 31 14.55 3.98 13.90
CA ALA A 31 13.22 3.75 13.38
C ALA A 31 12.47 5.08 13.38
N GLN A 32 11.88 5.46 12.25
CA GLN A 32 11.04 6.65 12.22
C GLN A 32 9.93 6.50 13.26
N PRO A 33 9.65 7.56 14.05
CA PRO A 33 8.56 7.50 15.02
C PRO A 33 7.23 7.23 14.31
N CYS A 34 6.38 6.42 14.94
CA CYS A 34 5.05 6.13 14.42
C CYS A 34 4.24 7.43 14.26
N PRO A 35 3.62 7.69 13.11
CA PRO A 35 2.76 8.85 12.94
C PRO A 35 1.45 8.67 13.73
N ASP A 36 0.78 9.78 14.07
CA ASP A 36 -0.56 9.72 14.68
C ASP A 36 -1.60 9.15 13.70
N VAL A 37 -1.47 9.53 12.43
CA VAL A 37 -2.32 9.07 11.31
C VAL A 37 -1.43 8.57 10.18
N GLU A 38 -1.75 7.44 9.61
CA GLU A 38 -1.10 6.94 8.39
C GLU A 38 -2.12 6.79 7.28
N MET A 39 -1.86 7.44 6.15
CA MET A 39 -2.65 7.27 4.95
C MET A 39 -2.01 6.21 4.05
N VAL A 40 -2.69 5.08 3.89
CA VAL A 40 -2.33 4.00 2.95
C VAL A 40 -3.17 4.20 1.70
N PHE A 41 -2.56 4.54 0.57
CA PHE A 41 -3.32 4.92 -0.62
C PHE A 41 -2.83 4.21 -1.88
N ALA A 42 -3.78 3.60 -2.60
CA ALA A 42 -3.55 2.96 -3.89
C ALA A 42 -3.95 3.92 -5.03
N ARG A 43 -2.98 4.21 -5.92
CA ARG A 43 -3.17 5.11 -7.07
C ARG A 43 -4.09 4.51 -8.14
N GLY A 44 -4.52 5.33 -9.09
CA GLY A 44 -5.31 4.89 -10.23
C GLY A 44 -4.48 4.22 -11.33
N THR A 45 -5.17 3.61 -12.29
CA THR A 45 -4.58 2.94 -13.45
C THR A 45 -3.60 3.83 -14.20
N GLY A 46 -2.40 3.31 -14.48
CA GLY A 46 -1.39 3.98 -15.29
C GLY A 46 -0.72 5.18 -14.64
N GLU A 47 -1.08 5.54 -13.40
CA GLU A 47 -0.37 6.59 -12.68
C GLU A 47 1.04 6.13 -12.28
N PRO A 48 2.04 7.02 -12.29
CA PRO A 48 3.40 6.69 -11.88
C PRO A 48 3.46 6.29 -10.40
N PRO A 49 4.53 5.59 -9.96
CA PRO A 49 4.72 5.20 -8.56
C PRO A 49 4.55 6.38 -7.59
N GLY A 50 3.85 6.13 -6.49
CA GLY A 50 3.40 7.14 -5.52
C GLY A 50 1.93 6.95 -5.19
N VAL A 51 1.30 7.96 -4.59
CA VAL A 51 -0.14 7.95 -4.28
C VAL A 51 -1.02 8.43 -5.44
N GLY A 52 -0.43 8.87 -6.55
CA GLY A 52 -1.14 9.46 -7.68
C GLY A 52 -1.70 10.85 -7.40
N GLY A 53 -2.32 11.46 -8.42
CA GLY A 53 -2.83 12.84 -8.33
C GLY A 53 -3.98 12.99 -7.34
N VAL A 54 -4.96 12.07 -7.36
CA VAL A 54 -6.09 12.08 -6.40
C VAL A 54 -5.58 11.80 -4.99
N GLY A 55 -4.66 10.84 -4.83
CA GLY A 55 -4.06 10.52 -3.55
C GLY A 55 -3.31 11.70 -2.94
N GLN A 56 -2.49 12.43 -3.72
CA GLN A 56 -1.77 13.59 -3.22
C GLN A 56 -2.73 14.71 -2.79
N ALA A 57 -3.73 15.01 -3.59
CA ALA A 57 -4.75 15.99 -3.20
C ALA A 57 -5.51 15.58 -1.92
N PHE A 58 -5.75 14.27 -1.72
CA PHE A 58 -6.38 13.74 -0.51
C PHE A 58 -5.45 13.83 0.70
N VAL A 59 -4.13 13.55 0.56
CA VAL A 59 -3.11 13.76 1.63
C VAL A 59 -3.16 15.20 2.12
N ASP A 60 -3.09 16.15 1.18
CA ASP A 60 -3.04 17.58 1.50
C ASP A 60 -4.34 18.02 2.20
N ALA A 61 -5.49 17.55 1.67
CA ALA A 61 -6.79 17.83 2.26
C ALA A 61 -6.95 17.25 3.66
N LEU A 62 -6.51 16.01 3.90
CA LEU A 62 -6.57 15.37 5.22
C LEU A 62 -5.63 16.05 6.21
N GLY A 63 -4.37 16.32 5.80
CA GLY A 63 -3.38 17.00 6.64
C GLY A 63 -3.87 18.32 7.20
N SER A 64 -4.63 19.09 6.40
CA SER A 64 -5.24 20.35 6.85
C SER A 64 -6.36 20.19 7.89
N ARG A 65 -6.88 18.97 8.10
CA ARG A 65 -8.06 18.67 8.95
C ARG A 65 -7.74 17.95 10.26
N VAL A 66 -6.54 17.40 10.39
CA VAL A 66 -6.21 16.53 11.53
C VAL A 66 -5.59 17.27 12.73
N GLY A 67 -5.65 18.59 12.74
CA GLY A 67 -5.41 19.40 13.94
C GLY A 67 -4.01 19.28 14.55
N GLY A 68 -2.97 19.24 13.71
CA GLY A 68 -1.57 19.17 14.16
C GLY A 68 -1.07 17.75 14.47
N LYS A 69 -1.88 16.72 14.25
CA LYS A 69 -1.42 15.33 14.26
C LYS A 69 -0.40 15.10 13.14
N SER A 70 0.60 14.28 13.40
CA SER A 70 1.54 13.85 12.37
C SER A 70 0.86 12.90 11.38
N VAL A 71 1.08 13.12 10.07
CA VAL A 71 0.52 12.29 9.00
C VAL A 71 1.65 11.60 8.25
N GLY A 72 1.67 10.27 8.34
CA GLY A 72 2.47 9.41 7.48
C GLY A 72 1.71 9.09 6.19
N VAL A 73 2.44 8.81 5.12
CA VAL A 73 1.87 8.43 3.83
C VAL A 73 2.56 7.18 3.32
N TYR A 74 1.78 6.14 3.05
CA TYR A 74 2.25 4.92 2.41
C TYR A 74 1.60 4.77 1.03
N PRO A 75 2.33 4.99 -0.05
CA PRO A 75 1.86 4.67 -1.39
C PRO A 75 1.89 3.15 -1.58
N VAL A 76 0.74 2.55 -1.87
CA VAL A 76 0.65 1.12 -2.15
C VAL A 76 1.55 0.77 -3.34
N ASN A 77 2.44 -0.19 -3.12
CA ASN A 77 3.40 -0.62 -4.13
C ASN A 77 2.80 -1.72 -5.02
N TYR A 78 2.32 -1.32 -6.18
CA TYR A 78 1.80 -2.22 -7.21
C TYR A 78 1.95 -1.58 -8.60
N ASP A 79 1.76 -2.36 -9.65
CA ASP A 79 2.02 -1.91 -11.02
C ASP A 79 1.01 -0.86 -11.50
N ALA A 80 -0.23 -0.89 -11.02
CA ALA A 80 -1.35 -0.08 -11.51
C ALA A 80 -1.51 -0.20 -13.04
N SER A 81 -1.37 -1.43 -13.55
CA SER A 81 -1.32 -1.73 -14.98
C SER A 81 -2.52 -1.18 -15.74
N SER A 82 -2.27 -0.66 -16.95
CA SER A 82 -3.30 -0.26 -17.91
C SER A 82 -3.56 -1.33 -18.98
N ASP A 83 -2.91 -2.50 -18.89
CA ASP A 83 -3.14 -3.61 -19.80
C ASP A 83 -4.38 -4.42 -19.42
N PHE A 84 -5.56 -3.85 -19.64
CA PHE A 84 -6.84 -4.52 -19.36
C PHE A 84 -7.07 -5.79 -20.17
N ASN A 85 -6.32 -6.00 -21.25
CA ASN A 85 -6.36 -7.22 -22.05
C ASN A 85 -5.43 -8.32 -21.54
N GLY A 86 -4.60 -8.01 -20.52
CA GLY A 86 -3.63 -8.92 -19.94
C GLY A 86 -4.24 -10.09 -19.16
N GLY A 87 -5.55 -10.15 -19.01
CA GLY A 87 -6.24 -11.26 -18.34
C GLY A 87 -5.68 -11.52 -16.93
N ILE A 88 -5.18 -12.74 -16.69
CA ILE A 88 -4.61 -13.15 -15.40
C ILE A 88 -3.39 -12.29 -15.02
N ALA A 89 -2.55 -11.87 -15.98
CA ALA A 89 -1.40 -11.02 -15.68
C ALA A 89 -1.85 -9.66 -15.12
N PHE A 90 -2.89 -9.07 -15.71
CA PHE A 90 -3.52 -7.85 -15.17
C PHE A 90 -4.11 -8.08 -13.76
N ALA A 91 -4.90 -9.15 -13.58
CA ALA A 91 -5.49 -9.48 -12.28
C ALA A 91 -4.44 -9.65 -11.18
N LYS A 92 -3.28 -10.24 -11.51
CA LYS A 92 -2.15 -10.38 -10.58
C LYS A 92 -1.64 -9.03 -10.10
N THR A 93 -1.53 -8.02 -10.95
CA THR A 93 -1.06 -6.69 -10.53
C THR A 93 -2.00 -6.06 -9.48
N VAL A 94 -3.31 -6.27 -9.61
CA VAL A 94 -4.30 -5.83 -8.62
C VAL A 94 -4.16 -6.62 -7.32
N VAL A 95 -4.00 -7.94 -7.39
CA VAL A 95 -3.81 -8.80 -6.21
C VAL A 95 -2.50 -8.46 -5.47
N ASP A 96 -1.44 -8.11 -6.19
CA ASP A 96 -0.19 -7.65 -5.57
C ASP A 96 -0.41 -6.34 -4.79
N GLY A 97 -1.21 -5.42 -5.31
CA GLY A 97 -1.63 -4.22 -4.59
C GLY A 97 -2.44 -4.52 -3.32
N ILE A 98 -3.38 -5.48 -3.40
CA ILE A 98 -4.17 -5.92 -2.23
C ILE A 98 -3.25 -6.51 -1.17
N ARG A 99 -2.28 -7.33 -1.57
CA ARG A 99 -1.30 -7.95 -0.68
C ARG A 99 -0.40 -6.91 -0.02
N ASP A 100 0.14 -5.98 -0.80
CA ASP A 100 1.03 -4.93 -0.31
C ASP A 100 0.29 -4.02 0.69
N ALA A 101 -0.89 -3.51 0.33
CA ALA A 101 -1.69 -2.66 1.21
C ALA A 101 -2.12 -3.40 2.49
N GLY A 102 -2.59 -4.65 2.37
CA GLY A 102 -2.99 -5.47 3.51
C GLY A 102 -1.83 -5.74 4.48
N ALA A 103 -0.68 -6.18 3.96
CA ALA A 103 0.52 -6.44 4.75
C ALA A 103 1.03 -5.17 5.45
N HIS A 104 0.97 -4.01 4.79
CA HIS A 104 1.36 -2.75 5.39
C HIS A 104 0.41 -2.35 6.54
N VAL A 105 -0.90 -2.45 6.35
CA VAL A 105 -1.89 -2.17 7.41
C VAL A 105 -1.70 -3.08 8.62
N GLU A 106 -1.44 -4.38 8.40
CA GLU A 106 -1.11 -5.32 9.49
C GLU A 106 0.18 -4.96 10.21
N SER A 107 1.21 -4.59 9.45
CA SER A 107 2.50 -4.17 9.99
C SER A 107 2.35 -2.90 10.84
N THR A 108 1.60 -1.91 10.36
CA THR A 108 1.32 -0.68 11.11
C THR A 108 0.54 -0.98 12.39
N ALA A 109 -0.50 -1.82 12.33
CA ALA A 109 -1.27 -2.23 13.50
C ALA A 109 -0.39 -2.90 14.56
N SER A 110 0.62 -3.68 14.16
CA SER A 110 1.51 -4.42 15.05
C SER A 110 2.63 -3.56 15.63
N ASN A 111 3.27 -2.74 14.79
CA ASN A 111 4.48 -1.99 15.15
C ASN A 111 4.17 -0.58 15.67
N CYS A 112 3.03 -0.01 15.28
CA CYS A 112 2.56 1.32 15.63
C CYS A 112 1.12 1.28 16.17
N PRO A 113 0.87 0.65 17.33
CA PRO A 113 -0.47 0.33 17.80
C PRO A 113 -1.37 1.54 18.08
N ASN A 114 -0.80 2.74 18.20
CA ASN A 114 -1.56 3.98 18.39
C ASN A 114 -1.81 4.74 17.08
N THR A 115 -1.16 4.33 15.97
CA THR A 115 -1.38 4.94 14.66
C THR A 115 -2.77 4.59 14.14
N ARG A 116 -3.50 5.62 13.67
CA ARG A 116 -4.81 5.46 13.04
C ARG A 116 -4.65 5.43 11.54
N VAL A 117 -5.02 4.31 10.90
CA VAL A 117 -4.88 4.14 9.46
C VAL A 117 -6.10 4.71 8.73
N VAL A 118 -5.86 5.51 7.71
CA VAL A 118 -6.84 5.90 6.68
C VAL A 118 -6.48 5.17 5.40
N LEU A 119 -7.27 4.16 5.05
CA LEU A 119 -7.09 3.38 3.84
C LEU A 119 -7.86 4.03 2.69
N GLY A 120 -7.24 4.19 1.54
CA GLY A 120 -7.91 4.80 0.40
C GLY A 120 -7.39 4.33 -0.95
N GLY A 121 -8.11 4.73 -1.98
CA GLY A 121 -7.70 4.46 -3.35
C GLY A 121 -8.58 5.20 -4.37
N TYR A 122 -8.05 5.31 -5.59
CA TYR A 122 -8.74 5.88 -6.72
C TYR A 122 -8.86 4.87 -7.86
N SER A 123 -10.06 4.72 -8.45
CA SER A 123 -10.29 3.86 -9.62
C SER A 123 -9.81 2.42 -9.35
N GLN A 124 -8.85 1.89 -10.09
CA GLN A 124 -8.22 0.59 -9.81
C GLN A 124 -7.66 0.50 -8.37
N GLY A 125 -7.11 1.60 -7.85
CA GLY A 125 -6.67 1.65 -6.46
C GLY A 125 -7.83 1.57 -5.45
N ALA A 126 -9.01 2.06 -5.80
CA ALA A 126 -10.22 1.87 -4.99
C ALA A 126 -10.68 0.40 -4.99
N VAL A 127 -10.45 -0.34 -6.09
CA VAL A 127 -10.62 -1.81 -6.12
C VAL A 127 -9.66 -2.47 -5.13
N VAL A 128 -8.38 -2.10 -5.16
CA VAL A 128 -7.36 -2.60 -4.23
C VAL A 128 -7.79 -2.37 -2.78
N ALA A 129 -8.06 -1.13 -2.40
CA ALA A 129 -8.45 -0.78 -1.03
C ALA A 129 -9.78 -1.44 -0.61
N GLY A 130 -10.74 -1.56 -1.54
CA GLY A 130 -12.01 -2.25 -1.32
C GLY A 130 -11.81 -3.73 -0.98
N PHE A 131 -10.98 -4.44 -1.73
CA PHE A 131 -10.69 -5.85 -1.45
C PHE A 131 -9.90 -6.07 -0.16
N VAL A 132 -9.01 -5.15 0.23
CA VAL A 132 -8.32 -5.21 1.55
C VAL A 132 -9.33 -5.25 2.70
N THR A 133 -10.49 -4.61 2.54
CA THR A 133 -11.55 -4.58 3.58
C THR A 133 -12.55 -5.74 3.49
N SER A 134 -12.43 -6.64 2.52
CA SER A 134 -13.34 -7.76 2.35
C SER A 134 -13.23 -8.77 3.50
N ALA A 135 -14.37 -9.30 3.93
CA ALA A 135 -14.42 -10.29 5.01
C ALA A 135 -14.11 -11.71 4.55
N THR A 136 -14.15 -11.97 3.25
CA THR A 136 -13.91 -13.28 2.63
C THR A 136 -13.23 -13.11 1.28
N VAL A 137 -12.49 -14.12 0.85
CA VAL A 137 -12.07 -14.22 -0.55
C VAL A 137 -13.33 -14.42 -1.40
N PRO A 138 -13.51 -13.64 -2.49
CA PRO A 138 -14.69 -13.82 -3.35
C PRO A 138 -14.77 -15.23 -3.93
N LYS A 139 -15.97 -15.80 -3.95
CA LYS A 139 -16.23 -17.16 -4.46
C LYS A 139 -16.02 -17.28 -5.99
N GLU A 140 -16.02 -16.15 -6.67
CA GLU A 140 -15.74 -16.04 -8.10
C GLU A 140 -14.26 -16.25 -8.44
N VAL A 141 -13.37 -16.20 -7.45
CA VAL A 141 -11.94 -16.51 -7.65
C VAL A 141 -11.80 -18.00 -7.92
N PRO A 142 -11.25 -18.42 -9.08
CA PRO A 142 -11.04 -19.82 -9.37
C PRO A 142 -10.12 -20.48 -8.34
N THR A 143 -10.40 -21.76 -8.02
CA THR A 143 -9.69 -22.50 -6.95
C THR A 143 -8.20 -22.60 -7.18
N GLU A 144 -7.76 -22.68 -8.44
CA GLU A 144 -6.34 -22.69 -8.81
C GLU A 144 -5.61 -21.39 -8.46
N PHE A 145 -6.33 -20.28 -8.29
CA PHE A 145 -5.76 -18.99 -7.90
C PHE A 145 -6.01 -18.63 -6.42
N ALA A 146 -6.78 -19.43 -5.70
CA ALA A 146 -7.16 -19.14 -4.32
C ALA A 146 -5.95 -18.96 -3.38
N SER A 147 -4.86 -19.72 -3.62
CA SER A 147 -3.61 -19.58 -2.86
C SER A 147 -2.82 -18.31 -3.17
N TYR A 148 -3.08 -17.69 -4.31
CA TYR A 148 -2.42 -16.44 -4.72
C TYR A 148 -3.10 -15.20 -4.10
N VAL A 149 -4.41 -15.26 -3.88
CA VAL A 149 -5.19 -14.16 -3.29
C VAL A 149 -4.94 -14.10 -1.78
N PRO A 150 -4.62 -12.93 -1.22
CA PRO A 150 -4.42 -12.80 0.23
C PRO A 150 -5.71 -13.12 1.00
N GLN A 151 -5.54 -13.70 2.18
CA GLN A 151 -6.66 -13.91 3.09
C GLN A 151 -7.13 -12.56 3.66
N PRO A 152 -8.40 -12.46 4.08
CA PRO A 152 -8.92 -11.28 4.75
C PRO A 152 -8.07 -10.91 5.97
N LEU A 153 -7.95 -9.60 6.25
CA LEU A 153 -7.23 -9.13 7.41
C LEU A 153 -7.83 -9.66 8.72
N PRO A 154 -6.99 -9.98 9.72
CA PRO A 154 -7.48 -10.36 11.04
C PRO A 154 -8.44 -9.32 11.62
N PRO A 155 -9.54 -9.72 12.30
CA PRO A 155 -10.52 -8.77 12.82
C PRO A 155 -9.95 -7.67 13.73
N ALA A 156 -8.88 -7.98 14.48
CA ALA A 156 -8.21 -7.01 15.35
C ALA A 156 -7.62 -5.83 14.57
N VAL A 157 -7.13 -6.07 13.35
CA VAL A 157 -6.55 -5.03 12.49
C VAL A 157 -7.57 -3.97 12.11
N ALA A 158 -8.85 -4.35 11.98
CA ALA A 158 -9.92 -3.40 11.67
C ALA A 158 -10.02 -2.27 12.72
N ASN A 159 -9.63 -2.49 13.97
CA ASN A 159 -9.65 -1.46 15.01
C ASN A 159 -8.62 -0.34 14.77
N HIS A 160 -7.56 -0.61 14.01
CA HIS A 160 -6.54 0.36 13.66
C HIS A 160 -6.93 1.19 12.42
N VAL A 161 -7.82 0.67 11.56
CA VAL A 161 -8.34 1.41 10.42
C VAL A 161 -9.44 2.35 10.89
N ALA A 162 -9.17 3.65 10.84
CA ALA A 162 -10.11 4.70 11.23
C ALA A 162 -11.16 4.95 10.16
N ALA A 163 -10.74 5.05 8.90
CA ALA A 163 -11.61 5.31 7.78
C ALA A 163 -11.14 4.59 6.50
N VAL A 164 -12.09 4.32 5.61
CA VAL A 164 -11.83 3.85 4.26
C VAL A 164 -12.48 4.84 3.29
N VAL A 165 -11.68 5.39 2.37
CA VAL A 165 -12.14 6.42 1.43
C VAL A 165 -11.83 5.98 0.01
N LEU A 166 -12.88 5.68 -0.75
CA LEU A 166 -12.78 5.13 -2.09
C LEU A 166 -13.31 6.15 -3.10
N PHE A 167 -12.46 6.54 -4.05
CA PHE A 167 -12.78 7.49 -5.11
C PHE A 167 -12.96 6.75 -6.44
N GLY A 168 -14.13 6.91 -7.09
CA GLY A 168 -14.37 6.33 -8.40
C GLY A 168 -14.25 4.81 -8.45
N THR A 169 -14.71 4.14 -7.40
CA THR A 169 -14.70 2.67 -7.34
C THR A 169 -15.53 2.11 -8.48
N PRO A 170 -14.97 1.25 -9.35
CA PRO A 170 -15.78 0.59 -10.38
C PRO A 170 -16.99 -0.11 -9.76
N SER A 171 -18.15 0.09 -10.38
CA SER A 171 -19.37 -0.56 -9.93
C SER A 171 -19.28 -2.08 -10.05
N ASN A 172 -20.11 -2.80 -9.30
CA ASN A 172 -20.14 -4.26 -9.40
C ASN A 172 -20.60 -4.74 -10.79
N GLU A 173 -21.38 -3.94 -11.51
CA GLU A 173 -21.74 -4.17 -12.91
C GLU A 173 -20.52 -4.08 -13.79
N PHE A 174 -19.76 -3.00 -13.67
CA PHE A 174 -18.51 -2.79 -14.42
C PHE A 174 -17.50 -3.92 -14.16
N LEU A 175 -17.32 -4.29 -12.88
CA LEU A 175 -16.40 -5.37 -12.49
C LEU A 175 -16.81 -6.71 -13.08
N ARG A 176 -18.09 -7.05 -13.01
CA ARG A 176 -18.64 -8.30 -13.60
C ARG A 176 -18.41 -8.38 -15.10
N ASP A 177 -18.65 -7.28 -15.81
CA ASP A 177 -18.46 -7.23 -17.27
C ASP A 177 -16.97 -7.29 -17.65
N ALA A 178 -16.08 -6.84 -16.75
CA ALA A 178 -14.64 -7.01 -16.87
C ALA A 178 -14.14 -8.41 -16.42
N GLY A 179 -15.04 -9.32 -16.01
CA GLY A 179 -14.69 -10.65 -15.51
C GLY A 179 -14.06 -10.65 -14.10
N ALA A 180 -14.22 -9.56 -13.36
CA ALA A 180 -13.69 -9.42 -12.01
C ALA A 180 -14.78 -9.69 -10.95
N PRO A 181 -14.40 -10.20 -9.75
CA PRO A 181 -15.35 -10.41 -8.67
C PRO A 181 -15.89 -9.06 -8.14
N PRO A 182 -17.11 -9.06 -7.57
CA PRO A 182 -17.69 -7.87 -6.94
C PRO A 182 -16.92 -7.49 -5.67
N ILE A 183 -16.82 -6.19 -5.39
CA ILE A 183 -16.27 -5.69 -4.12
C ILE A 183 -17.37 -5.72 -3.07
N THR A 184 -17.07 -6.39 -1.94
CA THR A 184 -17.94 -6.41 -0.77
C THR A 184 -17.16 -5.92 0.45
N ILE A 185 -17.51 -4.72 0.93
CA ILE A 185 -16.91 -4.17 2.14
C ILE A 185 -17.36 -5.01 3.34
N GLY A 186 -16.40 -5.53 4.09
CA GLY A 186 -16.66 -6.33 5.29
C GLY A 186 -17.36 -5.53 6.39
N ALA A 187 -18.18 -6.21 7.21
CA ALA A 187 -18.99 -5.58 8.25
C ALA A 187 -18.17 -4.72 9.24
N LEU A 188 -16.91 -5.10 9.51
CA LEU A 188 -16.00 -4.35 10.39
C LEU A 188 -15.53 -3.00 9.82
N TYR A 189 -15.72 -2.80 8.51
CA TYR A 189 -15.32 -1.57 7.82
C TYR A 189 -16.52 -0.77 7.30
N ALA A 190 -17.69 -1.37 7.16
CA ALA A 190 -18.85 -0.75 6.50
C ALA A 190 -19.23 0.63 7.07
N ALA A 191 -19.31 0.77 8.40
CA ALA A 191 -19.69 2.03 9.06
C ALA A 191 -18.64 3.15 8.94
N LYS A 192 -17.41 2.82 8.54
CA LYS A 192 -16.29 3.75 8.38
C LYS A 192 -15.75 3.79 6.95
N THR A 193 -16.58 3.42 5.99
CA THR A 193 -16.28 3.48 4.56
C THR A 193 -17.16 4.49 3.87
N ILE A 194 -16.55 5.37 3.07
CA ILE A 194 -17.25 6.20 2.11
C ILE A 194 -16.79 5.85 0.69
N GLN A 195 -17.74 5.70 -0.22
CA GLN A 195 -17.50 5.55 -1.65
C GLN A 195 -17.97 6.79 -2.36
N LEU A 196 -17.09 7.50 -3.01
CA LEU A 196 -17.35 8.74 -3.73
C LEU A 196 -17.37 8.46 -5.23
N CYS A 197 -18.53 8.71 -5.84
CA CYS A 197 -18.73 8.57 -7.26
C CYS A 197 -19.11 9.96 -7.82
N ALA A 198 -18.31 10.48 -8.76
CA ALA A 198 -18.58 11.75 -9.39
C ALA A 198 -19.85 11.64 -10.24
N PRO A 199 -20.68 12.70 -10.32
CA PRO A 199 -21.80 12.72 -11.24
C PRO A 199 -21.34 12.41 -12.67
N ASP A 200 -22.07 11.55 -13.38
CA ASP A 200 -21.80 11.11 -14.76
C ASP A 200 -20.52 10.27 -14.94
N ASP A 201 -19.87 9.82 -13.86
CA ASP A 201 -18.79 8.85 -13.95
C ASP A 201 -19.35 7.45 -14.20
N ASN A 202 -19.27 7.00 -15.46
CA ASN A 202 -19.80 5.72 -15.92
C ASN A 202 -19.04 4.50 -15.38
N ILE A 203 -17.88 4.68 -14.74
CA ILE A 203 -17.15 3.57 -14.10
C ILE A 203 -17.80 3.19 -12.78
N CYS A 204 -18.28 4.15 -12.00
CA CYS A 204 -18.81 3.90 -10.65
C CYS A 204 -20.33 3.99 -10.53
N ASN A 205 -21.04 4.61 -11.50
CA ASN A 205 -22.49 4.88 -11.37
C ASN A 205 -23.40 3.73 -11.85
N GLY A 206 -22.83 2.59 -12.29
CA GLY A 206 -23.56 1.44 -12.80
C GLY A 206 -24.07 1.60 -14.26
N ALA A 207 -23.60 2.62 -14.99
CA ALA A 207 -23.90 2.75 -16.41
C ALA A 207 -23.29 1.59 -17.22
N PRO A 208 -23.83 1.30 -18.43
CA PRO A 208 -23.23 0.29 -19.29
C PRO A 208 -21.75 0.53 -19.53
N PRO A 209 -20.94 -0.55 -19.63
CA PRO A 209 -19.50 -0.43 -19.81
C PRO A 209 -19.13 0.37 -21.04
N GLY A 210 -18.09 1.20 -20.91
CA GLY A 210 -17.57 2.02 -21.97
C GLY A 210 -16.26 2.68 -21.56
N PRO A 211 -15.63 3.46 -22.46
CA PRO A 211 -14.47 4.26 -22.10
C PRO A 211 -14.82 5.19 -20.93
N PRO A 212 -13.88 5.42 -19.99
CA PRO A 212 -14.13 6.34 -18.88
C PRO A 212 -14.59 7.71 -19.37
N SER A 213 -15.67 8.24 -18.78
CA SER A 213 -16.10 9.61 -19.03
C SER A 213 -15.10 10.61 -18.42
N ILE A 214 -15.16 11.88 -18.83
CA ILE A 214 -14.34 12.94 -18.22
C ILE A 214 -14.59 13.05 -16.71
N ALA A 215 -15.80 12.72 -16.26
CA ALA A 215 -16.17 12.74 -14.85
C ALA A 215 -15.28 11.81 -14.00
N HIS A 216 -14.75 10.72 -14.59
CA HIS A 216 -13.80 9.83 -13.91
C HIS A 216 -12.49 10.51 -13.52
N THR A 217 -12.18 11.69 -14.04
CA THR A 217 -10.97 12.47 -13.71
C THR A 217 -11.22 13.60 -12.71
N LEU A 218 -12.45 13.82 -12.25
CA LEU A 218 -12.84 14.99 -11.45
C LEU A 218 -12.70 14.80 -9.93
N TYR A 219 -12.15 13.69 -9.48
CA TYR A 219 -12.00 13.36 -8.05
C TYR A 219 -11.13 14.32 -7.23
N PRO A 220 -10.15 15.06 -7.79
CA PRO A 220 -9.47 16.12 -7.03
C PRO A 220 -10.44 17.16 -6.43
N ALA A 221 -11.60 17.40 -7.06
CA ALA A 221 -12.66 18.27 -6.52
C ALA A 221 -13.45 17.64 -5.36
N MET A 222 -13.39 16.33 -5.18
CA MET A 222 -14.15 15.56 -4.18
C MET A 222 -13.28 15.16 -2.96
N VAL A 223 -11.96 15.35 -3.00
CA VAL A 223 -11.08 14.93 -1.89
C VAL A 223 -11.42 15.60 -0.57
N GLY A 224 -11.94 16.83 -0.60
CA GLY A 224 -12.44 17.52 0.60
C GLY A 224 -13.51 16.74 1.33
N GLN A 225 -14.49 16.16 0.61
CA GLN A 225 -15.55 15.33 1.18
C GLN A 225 -14.98 14.06 1.83
N GLY A 226 -14.02 13.40 1.16
CA GLY A 226 -13.32 12.24 1.71
C GLY A 226 -12.51 12.58 2.96
N ALA A 227 -11.80 13.73 2.95
CA ALA A 227 -11.00 14.18 4.07
C ALA A 227 -11.87 14.59 5.28
N ASP A 228 -13.02 15.23 5.06
CA ASP A 228 -13.98 15.52 6.12
C ASP A 228 -14.55 14.24 6.74
N PHE A 229 -14.83 13.24 5.91
CA PHE A 229 -15.26 11.93 6.40
C PHE A 229 -14.17 11.26 7.25
N ALA A 230 -12.94 11.16 6.73
CA ALA A 230 -11.83 10.53 7.44
C ALA A 230 -11.52 11.25 8.77
N ALA A 231 -11.48 12.58 8.76
CA ALA A 231 -11.18 13.38 9.96
C ALA A 231 -12.20 13.16 11.09
N ARG A 232 -13.47 12.89 10.77
CA ARG A 232 -14.51 12.58 11.79
C ARG A 232 -14.32 11.22 12.46
N HIS A 233 -13.50 10.34 11.88
CA HIS A 233 -13.21 9.00 12.40
C HIS A 233 -11.85 8.90 13.10
N LEU A 234 -11.06 9.99 13.09
CA LEU A 234 -9.74 10.11 13.72
C LEU A 234 -9.82 10.77 15.10
#